data_888b2ee780f745025bfe365ea077a2d0
#
_entry.id   888b2ee780f745025bfe365ea077a2d0
#
_cell.length_a   1.000
_cell.length_b   1.000
_cell.length_c   1.000
_cell.angle_alpha   90.00
_cell.angle_beta   90.00
_cell.angle_gamma   90.00
#
_symmetry.space_group_name_H-M   'P 1'
#
loop_
_entity.id
_entity.type
_entity.pdbx_description
1 polymer ?
#
loop_
_entity_poly.entity_id
_entity_poly.type
_entity_poly.pdbx_seq_one_letter_code
_entity_poly.pdbx_strand_id
1 'polypeptide(L)'
;MKKYFIAMMATMLLSMPADAQGLKKVYNETINPIEQIDQAVAEAKSEGKFVICQVGGNWCPWCLRFADFITKDTTISKVISENFEYIHVSYNPRRSGSETQQQQAAALMKRLDNCGRFGFPVFVVLDEDGRVIHIQDSSFLEEGQGYNQEKVLRFFKNWTPKVVKL
;
A
#
# COMPACT_ATOMS: atom_id res chain seq x y z
N MET A 1 -60.13 39.20 8.92
CA MET A 1 -58.88 38.85 9.68
C MET A 1 -58.23 37.68 8.96
N LYS A 2 -57.20 37.99 8.13
CA LYS A 2 -56.47 36.97 7.34
C LYS A 2 -55.22 36.56 8.13
N LYS A 3 -55.16 35.29 8.56
CA LYS A 3 -54.00 34.70 9.24
C LYS A 3 -52.98 34.28 8.18
N TYR A 4 -51.85 34.92 8.11
CA TYR A 4 -50.71 34.50 7.26
C TYR A 4 -49.92 33.42 8.04
N PHE A 5 -49.95 32.18 7.55
CA PHE A 5 -49.04 31.10 7.95
C PHE A 5 -47.73 31.29 7.18
N ILE A 6 -46.69 31.74 7.86
CA ILE A 6 -45.35 31.75 7.31
C ILE A 6 -44.75 30.33 7.53
N ALA A 7 -44.66 29.57 6.46
CA ALA A 7 -43.97 28.26 6.47
C ALA A 7 -42.45 28.54 6.45
N MET A 8 -41.82 28.34 7.60
CA MET A 8 -40.39 28.41 7.76
C MET A 8 -39.77 27.11 7.21
N MET A 9 -39.35 27.18 5.96
CA MET A 9 -38.67 26.06 5.29
C MET A 9 -37.20 26.00 5.79
N ALA A 10 -36.92 25.17 6.78
CA ALA A 10 -35.57 24.93 7.27
C ALA A 10 -34.80 24.13 6.19
N THR A 11 -33.95 24.81 5.46
CA THR A 11 -32.94 24.19 4.58
C THR A 11 -31.90 23.48 5.42
N MET A 12 -32.08 22.18 5.57
CA MET A 12 -31.10 21.28 6.19
C MET A 12 -29.97 21.08 5.17
N LEU A 13 -28.92 21.91 5.27
CA LEU A 13 -27.66 21.70 4.57
C LEU A 13 -27.06 20.40 5.13
N LEU A 14 -27.25 19.29 4.41
CA LEU A 14 -26.46 18.07 4.63
C LEU A 14 -25.02 18.42 4.28
N SER A 15 -24.21 18.71 5.30
CA SER A 15 -22.78 18.69 5.20
C SER A 15 -22.34 17.25 4.95
N MET A 16 -22.15 16.88 3.69
CA MET A 16 -21.48 15.62 3.35
C MET A 16 -20.04 15.69 3.88
N PRO A 17 -19.59 14.65 4.59
CA PRO A 17 -18.18 14.61 5.01
C PRO A 17 -17.29 14.62 3.77
N ALA A 18 -16.21 15.41 3.82
CA ALA A 18 -15.26 15.62 2.73
C ALA A 18 -14.46 14.36 2.32
N ASP A 19 -14.72 13.20 2.93
CA ASP A 19 -14.08 11.92 2.65
C ASP A 19 -14.69 11.13 1.47
N ALA A 20 -15.60 11.71 0.70
CA ALA A 20 -16.26 11.04 -0.42
C ALA A 20 -15.46 11.10 -1.74
N GLN A 21 -14.25 11.67 -1.77
CA GLN A 21 -13.35 11.50 -2.91
C GLN A 21 -12.67 10.14 -2.76
N GLY A 22 -13.10 9.18 -3.59
CA GLY A 22 -12.58 7.82 -3.57
C GLY A 22 -11.04 7.80 -3.67
N LEU A 23 -10.39 7.01 -2.83
CA LEU A 23 -8.93 6.84 -2.82
C LEU A 23 -8.42 6.46 -4.21
N LYS A 24 -7.28 7.04 -4.61
CA LYS A 24 -6.68 6.79 -5.93
C LYS A 24 -6.27 5.32 -6.04
N LYS A 25 -6.65 4.68 -7.15
CA LYS A 25 -6.15 3.35 -7.52
C LYS A 25 -4.67 3.44 -7.87
N VAL A 26 -3.84 2.62 -7.25
CA VAL A 26 -2.38 2.63 -7.40
C VAL A 26 -1.81 1.31 -7.90
N TYR A 27 -2.58 0.23 -7.84
CA TYR A 27 -2.15 -1.08 -8.30
C TYR A 27 -2.43 -1.25 -9.80
N ASN A 28 -1.40 -1.64 -10.56
CA ASN A 28 -1.57 -2.04 -11.95
C ASN A 28 -1.89 -3.55 -11.99
N GLU A 29 -3.12 -3.88 -12.35
CA GLU A 29 -3.64 -5.26 -12.36
C GLU A 29 -3.29 -6.02 -13.66
N THR A 30 -2.63 -5.36 -14.63
CA THR A 30 -2.28 -5.94 -15.94
C THR A 30 -0.83 -6.40 -16.03
N ILE A 31 0.01 -5.97 -15.10
CA ILE A 31 1.44 -6.34 -15.06
C ILE A 31 1.60 -7.72 -14.40
N ASN A 32 2.50 -8.54 -14.94
CA ASN A 32 2.95 -9.74 -14.26
C ASN A 32 3.71 -9.35 -12.98
N PRO A 33 3.25 -9.77 -11.80
CA PRO A 33 3.85 -9.34 -10.54
C PRO A 33 5.30 -9.81 -10.34
N ILE A 34 5.68 -10.94 -10.93
CA ILE A 34 7.06 -11.44 -10.85
C ILE A 34 7.99 -10.55 -11.68
N GLU A 35 7.62 -10.25 -12.91
CA GLU A 35 8.39 -9.35 -13.79
C GLU A 35 8.52 -7.95 -13.16
N GLN A 36 7.46 -7.44 -12.54
CA GLN A 36 7.47 -6.16 -11.83
C GLN A 36 8.50 -6.18 -10.68
N ILE A 37 8.54 -7.25 -9.89
CA ILE A 37 9.50 -7.40 -8.79
C ILE A 37 10.93 -7.50 -9.33
N ASP A 38 11.16 -8.30 -10.36
CA ASP A 38 12.50 -8.50 -10.92
C ASP A 38 13.06 -7.19 -11.52
N GLN A 39 12.21 -6.40 -12.18
CA GLN A 39 12.57 -5.07 -12.66
C GLN A 39 12.93 -4.14 -11.50
N ALA A 40 12.08 -4.07 -10.46
CA ALA A 40 12.34 -3.23 -9.29
C ALA A 40 13.63 -3.62 -8.55
N VAL A 41 13.95 -4.92 -8.46
CA VAL A 41 15.22 -5.40 -7.89
C VAL A 41 16.41 -4.93 -8.73
N ALA A 42 16.33 -5.00 -10.05
CA ALA A 42 17.40 -4.54 -10.94
C ALA A 42 17.63 -3.02 -10.81
N GLU A 43 16.56 -2.23 -10.76
CA GLU A 43 16.61 -0.78 -10.56
C GLU A 43 17.19 -0.42 -9.17
N ALA A 44 16.66 -1.02 -8.10
CA ALA A 44 17.13 -0.81 -6.74
C ALA A 44 18.64 -1.15 -6.59
N LYS A 45 19.08 -2.26 -7.18
CA LYS A 45 20.49 -2.67 -7.15
C LYS A 45 21.39 -1.64 -7.80
N SER A 46 20.98 -1.06 -8.93
CA SER A 46 21.77 -0.03 -9.62
C SER A 46 21.91 1.27 -8.83
N GLU A 47 20.97 1.56 -7.94
CA GLU A 47 20.92 2.76 -7.10
C GLU A 47 21.37 2.52 -5.65
N GLY A 48 21.78 1.30 -5.31
CA GLY A 48 22.17 0.95 -3.94
C GLY A 48 21.00 0.94 -2.94
N LYS A 49 19.78 0.77 -3.44
CA LYS A 49 18.54 0.71 -2.68
C LYS A 49 18.09 -0.73 -2.41
N PHE A 50 17.08 -0.88 -1.55
CA PHE A 50 16.30 -2.10 -1.40
C PHE A 50 14.93 -1.95 -2.07
N VAL A 51 14.17 -3.06 -2.16
CA VAL A 51 12.81 -3.03 -2.70
C VAL A 51 11.81 -3.18 -1.56
N ILE A 52 10.72 -2.41 -1.60
CA ILE A 52 9.54 -2.68 -0.78
C ILE A 52 8.35 -2.98 -1.68
N CYS A 53 7.83 -4.19 -1.55
CA CYS A 53 6.60 -4.61 -2.18
C CYS A 53 5.43 -4.33 -1.22
N GLN A 54 4.58 -3.35 -1.52
CA GLN A 54 3.26 -3.26 -0.89
C GLN A 54 2.33 -4.21 -1.63
N VAL A 55 2.08 -5.38 -1.06
CA VAL A 55 1.21 -6.40 -1.66
C VAL A 55 -0.23 -6.15 -1.25
N GLY A 56 -1.13 -6.15 -2.23
CA GLY A 56 -2.54 -5.89 -2.02
C GLY A 56 -3.27 -5.69 -3.34
N GLY A 57 -4.20 -4.74 -3.39
CA GLY A 57 -4.94 -4.45 -4.62
C GLY A 57 -5.88 -3.27 -4.49
N ASN A 58 -6.43 -2.83 -5.62
CA ASN A 58 -7.41 -1.74 -5.68
C ASN A 58 -8.74 -2.07 -5.00
N TRP A 59 -8.98 -3.34 -4.68
CA TRP A 59 -10.12 -3.85 -3.93
C TRP A 59 -9.98 -3.67 -2.40
N CYS A 60 -8.78 -3.31 -1.92
CA CYS A 60 -8.43 -3.26 -0.51
C CYS A 60 -8.39 -1.78 -0.02
N PRO A 61 -9.37 -1.30 0.74
CA PRO A 61 -9.41 0.09 1.20
C PRO A 61 -8.20 0.47 2.06
N TRP A 62 -7.71 -0.43 2.92
CA TRP A 62 -6.53 -0.19 3.74
C TRP A 62 -5.25 -0.07 2.91
N CYS A 63 -5.15 -0.81 1.80
CA CYS A 63 -4.04 -0.70 0.86
C CYS A 63 -3.98 0.70 0.22
N LEU A 64 -5.14 1.21 -0.20
CA LEU A 64 -5.23 2.53 -0.82
C LEU A 64 -5.03 3.66 0.20
N ARG A 65 -5.51 3.48 1.44
CA ARG A 65 -5.24 4.43 2.55
C ARG A 65 -3.75 4.52 2.86
N PHE A 66 -3.04 3.39 2.87
CA PHE A 66 -1.60 3.41 3.11
C PHE A 66 -0.85 4.14 2.01
N ALA A 67 -1.17 3.85 0.75
CA ALA A 67 -0.57 4.54 -0.40
C ALA A 67 -0.82 6.05 -0.36
N ASP A 68 -2.03 6.47 -0.03
CA ASP A 68 -2.38 7.89 0.15
C ASP A 68 -1.60 8.53 1.32
N PHE A 69 -1.51 7.82 2.45
CA PHE A 69 -0.83 8.27 3.65
C PHE A 69 0.66 8.52 3.40
N ILE A 70 1.40 7.57 2.82
CA ILE A 70 2.84 7.73 2.56
C ILE A 70 3.14 8.76 1.48
N THR A 71 2.20 8.99 0.56
CA THR A 71 2.34 10.02 -0.48
C THR A 71 2.16 11.43 0.07
N LYS A 72 1.28 11.61 1.06
CA LYS A 72 1.00 12.91 1.69
C LYS A 72 2.03 13.29 2.75
N ASP A 73 2.66 12.31 3.39
CA ASP A 73 3.68 12.55 4.41
C ASP A 73 5.06 12.76 3.77
N THR A 74 5.53 13.99 3.77
CA THR A 74 6.80 14.37 3.13
C THR A 74 8.02 13.74 3.80
N THR A 75 7.97 13.46 5.11
CA THR A 75 9.06 12.83 5.83
C THR A 75 9.18 11.35 5.46
N ILE A 76 8.06 10.65 5.40
CA ILE A 76 8.00 9.24 5.01
C ILE A 76 8.38 9.10 3.54
N SER A 77 7.79 9.90 2.64
CA SER A 77 8.08 9.81 1.21
C SER A 77 9.53 10.10 0.88
N LYS A 78 10.19 11.00 1.64
CA LYS A 78 11.63 11.24 1.52
C LYS A 78 12.46 10.00 1.91
N VAL A 79 12.17 9.37 3.04
CA VAL A 79 12.88 8.14 3.46
C VAL A 79 12.69 7.03 2.44
N ILE A 80 11.48 6.88 1.88
CA ILE A 80 11.20 5.90 0.83
C ILE A 80 12.05 6.19 -0.41
N SER A 81 11.97 7.40 -0.96
CA SER A 81 12.64 7.76 -2.21
C SER A 81 14.16 7.67 -2.14
N GLU A 82 14.75 7.92 -0.98
CA GLU A 82 16.19 7.85 -0.77
C GLU A 82 16.73 6.43 -0.58
N ASN A 83 15.90 5.47 -0.14
CA ASN A 83 16.38 4.17 0.31
C ASN A 83 15.74 2.96 -0.39
N PHE A 84 14.60 3.16 -1.06
CA PHE A 84 13.84 2.04 -1.58
C PHE A 84 13.32 2.30 -2.99
N GLU A 85 13.28 1.23 -3.78
CA GLU A 85 12.37 1.10 -4.90
C GLU A 85 11.05 0.57 -4.34
N TYR A 86 10.01 1.43 -4.30
CA TYR A 86 8.73 1.13 -3.69
C TYR A 86 7.69 0.81 -4.74
N ILE A 87 7.19 -0.42 -4.73
CA ILE A 87 6.23 -0.89 -5.74
C ILE A 87 4.92 -1.38 -5.11
N HIS A 88 3.82 -1.11 -5.83
CA HIS A 88 2.50 -1.66 -5.51
C HIS A 88 2.29 -2.95 -6.30
N VAL A 89 2.33 -4.09 -5.62
CA VAL A 89 2.22 -5.41 -6.23
C VAL A 89 0.79 -5.90 -6.12
N SER A 90 0.11 -6.03 -7.27
CA SER A 90 -1.28 -6.46 -7.30
C SER A 90 -1.41 -7.94 -6.99
N TYR A 91 -2.26 -8.27 -6.02
CA TYR A 91 -2.67 -9.62 -5.67
C TYR A 91 -4.18 -9.69 -5.50
N ASN A 92 -4.81 -10.65 -6.13
CA ASN A 92 -6.23 -10.93 -5.93
C ASN A 92 -6.41 -12.28 -5.23
N PRO A 93 -6.83 -12.31 -3.94
CA PRO A 93 -7.02 -13.54 -3.19
C PRO A 93 -8.26 -14.33 -3.64
N ARG A 94 -9.15 -13.70 -4.41
CA ARG A 94 -10.33 -14.36 -4.96
C ARG A 94 -9.89 -15.26 -6.10
N ARG A 95 -10.20 -16.55 -6.00
CA ARG A 95 -9.91 -17.56 -7.04
C ARG A 95 -10.73 -17.37 -8.35
N SER A 96 -11.26 -16.18 -8.57
CA SER A 96 -12.07 -15.80 -9.72
C SER A 96 -11.21 -15.12 -10.78
N GLY A 97 -10.31 -15.82 -11.38
CA GLY A 97 -9.45 -15.31 -12.45
C GLY A 97 -9.18 -16.40 -13.48
N SER A 98 -8.56 -16.03 -14.59
CA SER A 98 -8.04 -16.99 -15.55
C SER A 98 -7.02 -17.92 -14.90
N GLU A 99 -6.78 -19.09 -15.49
CA GLU A 99 -5.74 -20.01 -15.00
C GLU A 99 -4.37 -19.33 -14.89
N THR A 100 -4.03 -18.48 -15.85
CA THR A 100 -2.80 -17.67 -15.83
C THR A 100 -2.73 -16.76 -14.61
N GLN A 101 -3.82 -16.06 -14.26
CA GLN A 101 -3.86 -15.21 -13.07
C GLN A 101 -3.72 -16.00 -11.77
N GLN A 102 -4.30 -17.19 -11.71
CA GLN A 102 -4.15 -18.07 -10.54
C GLN A 102 -2.71 -18.58 -10.40
N GLN A 103 -2.06 -18.94 -11.51
CA GLN A 103 -0.66 -19.34 -11.53
C GLN A 103 0.27 -18.20 -11.11
N GLN A 104 0.03 -16.98 -11.60
CA GLN A 104 0.79 -15.77 -11.20
C GLN A 104 0.61 -15.47 -9.70
N ALA A 105 -0.61 -15.58 -9.17
CA ALA A 105 -0.87 -15.39 -7.76
C ALA A 105 -0.14 -16.42 -6.87
N ALA A 106 -0.13 -17.68 -7.28
CA ALA A 106 0.61 -18.74 -6.58
C ALA A 106 2.13 -18.52 -6.63
N ALA A 107 2.66 -18.13 -7.81
CA ALA A 107 4.07 -17.80 -7.98
C ALA A 107 4.48 -16.60 -7.11
N LEU A 108 3.64 -15.56 -7.05
CA LEU A 108 3.86 -14.39 -6.20
C LEU A 108 3.95 -14.77 -4.71
N MET A 109 3.01 -15.57 -4.22
CA MET A 109 3.05 -16.02 -2.82
C MET A 109 4.30 -16.84 -2.52
N LYS A 110 4.71 -17.72 -3.44
CA LYS A 110 5.97 -18.48 -3.30
C LYS A 110 7.19 -17.56 -3.31
N ARG A 111 7.22 -16.56 -4.20
CA ARG A 111 8.33 -15.60 -4.33
C ARG A 111 8.51 -14.71 -3.09
N LEU A 112 7.41 -14.41 -2.39
CA LEU A 112 7.35 -13.51 -1.24
C LEU A 112 7.06 -14.25 0.08
N ASP A 113 7.52 -15.49 0.22
CA ASP A 113 7.45 -16.30 1.45
C ASP A 113 6.05 -16.39 2.06
N ASN A 114 5.03 -16.55 1.18
CA ASN A 114 3.62 -16.62 1.59
C ASN A 114 3.18 -15.44 2.46
N CYS A 115 3.55 -14.23 2.07
CA CYS A 115 3.27 -13.01 2.82
C CYS A 115 1.77 -12.77 3.05
N GLY A 116 0.89 -13.26 2.17
CA GLY A 116 -0.56 -13.11 2.28
C GLY A 116 -1.19 -13.70 3.54
N ARG A 117 -0.45 -14.50 4.34
CA ARG A 117 -0.91 -15.02 5.63
C ARG A 117 -1.17 -13.94 6.67
N PHE A 118 -0.60 -12.74 6.49
CA PHE A 118 -0.77 -11.60 7.39
C PHE A 118 -1.93 -10.66 7.00
N GLY A 119 -2.66 -10.96 5.94
CA GLY A 119 -3.69 -10.05 5.41
C GLY A 119 -3.11 -8.98 4.49
N PHE A 120 -3.88 -7.91 4.23
CA PHE A 120 -3.51 -6.87 3.25
C PHE A 120 -3.88 -5.46 3.75
N PRO A 121 -3.02 -4.46 3.47
CA PRO A 121 -1.72 -4.60 2.80
C PRO A 121 -0.72 -5.38 3.66
N VAL A 122 0.20 -6.05 3.02
CA VAL A 122 1.39 -6.58 3.65
C VAL A 122 2.62 -6.01 2.92
N PHE A 123 3.67 -5.72 3.68
CA PHE A 123 4.89 -5.14 3.11
C PHE A 123 6.00 -6.17 3.15
N VAL A 124 6.65 -6.39 2.02
CA VAL A 124 7.79 -7.30 1.92
C VAL A 124 9.01 -6.49 1.54
N VAL A 125 10.05 -6.56 2.36
CA VAL A 125 11.33 -5.93 2.08
C VAL A 125 12.25 -6.94 1.42
N LEU A 126 12.79 -6.57 0.26
CA LEU A 126 13.77 -7.37 -0.47
C LEU A 126 15.12 -6.65 -0.45
N ASP A 127 16.20 -7.42 -0.29
CA ASP A 127 17.55 -6.90 -0.43
C ASP A 127 17.92 -6.66 -1.91
N GLU A 128 19.15 -6.23 -2.17
CA GLU A 128 19.68 -5.95 -3.52
C GLU A 128 19.75 -7.18 -4.44
N ASP A 129 19.71 -8.37 -3.87
CA ASP A 129 19.65 -9.63 -4.64
C ASP A 129 18.22 -10.17 -4.76
N GLY A 130 17.23 -9.40 -4.28
CA GLY A 130 15.83 -9.75 -4.33
C GLY A 130 15.41 -10.82 -3.32
N ARG A 131 16.21 -11.09 -2.28
CA ARG A 131 15.83 -12.02 -1.20
C ARG A 131 14.92 -11.32 -0.21
N VAL A 132 13.90 -12.04 0.27
CA VAL A 132 13.03 -11.55 1.35
C VAL A 132 13.83 -11.45 2.64
N ILE A 133 13.94 -10.25 3.19
CA ILE A 133 14.63 -10.00 4.47
C ILE A 133 13.68 -9.60 5.59
N HIS A 134 12.45 -9.17 5.26
CA HIS A 134 11.42 -8.86 6.24
C HIS A 134 10.02 -8.89 5.63
N ILE A 135 9.04 -9.29 6.43
CA ILE A 135 7.62 -9.18 6.11
C ILE A 135 6.94 -8.42 7.25
N GLN A 136 6.35 -7.27 6.92
CA GLN A 136 5.64 -6.42 7.87
C GLN A 136 4.14 -6.56 7.70
N ASP A 137 3.47 -7.03 8.74
CA ASP A 137 2.02 -6.96 8.89
C ASP A 137 1.58 -5.51 9.09
N SER A 138 0.63 -5.05 8.28
CA SER A 138 0.14 -3.67 8.34
C SER A 138 -0.54 -3.32 9.67
N SER A 139 -1.14 -4.28 10.35
CA SER A 139 -1.86 -4.05 11.61
C SER A 139 -0.97 -3.44 12.70
N PHE A 140 0.33 -3.73 12.68
CA PHE A 140 1.29 -3.12 13.60
C PHE A 140 1.59 -1.64 13.31
N LEU A 141 1.22 -1.16 12.13
CA LEU A 141 1.43 0.22 11.68
C LEU A 141 0.17 1.09 11.84
N GLU A 142 -0.96 0.45 12.13
CA GLU A 142 -2.27 1.09 12.19
C GLU A 142 -2.49 1.87 13.48
N GLU A 143 -3.35 2.89 13.39
CA GLU A 143 -3.90 3.66 14.50
C GLU A 143 -5.26 4.23 14.12
N GLY A 144 -6.29 3.91 14.88
CA GLY A 144 -7.66 4.36 14.61
C GLY A 144 -8.16 3.89 13.25
N GLN A 145 -8.56 4.82 12.40
CA GLN A 145 -9.03 4.56 11.03
C GLN A 145 -7.93 4.73 9.96
N GLY A 146 -6.67 4.77 10.36
CA GLY A 146 -5.55 5.00 9.46
C GLY A 146 -4.24 4.41 9.97
N TYR A 147 -3.14 5.12 9.73
CA TYR A 147 -1.80 4.68 10.07
C TYR A 147 -1.09 5.68 10.99
N ASN A 148 -0.25 5.16 11.88
CA ASN A 148 0.55 5.97 12.79
C ASN A 148 1.87 6.36 12.13
N GLN A 149 2.15 7.66 12.06
CA GLN A 149 3.34 8.20 11.39
C GLN A 149 4.65 7.65 11.98
N GLU A 150 4.78 7.60 13.31
CA GLU A 150 6.01 7.17 13.98
C GLU A 150 6.28 5.68 13.75
N LYS A 151 5.23 4.84 13.81
CA LYS A 151 5.34 3.40 13.54
C LYS A 151 5.78 3.15 12.10
N VAL A 152 5.14 3.83 11.13
CA VAL A 152 5.46 3.70 9.70
C VAL A 152 6.88 4.21 9.42
N LEU A 153 7.25 5.38 9.95
CA LEU A 153 8.57 5.94 9.77
C LEU A 153 9.67 5.04 10.38
N ARG A 154 9.40 4.46 11.56
CA ARG A 154 10.30 3.50 12.20
C ARG A 154 10.46 2.22 11.38
N PHE A 155 9.38 1.70 10.82
CA PHE A 155 9.44 0.55 9.90
C PHE A 155 10.41 0.84 8.75
N PHE A 156 10.20 1.92 7.99
CA PHE A 156 11.08 2.25 6.86
C PHE A 156 12.54 2.47 7.30
N LYS A 157 12.77 3.24 8.36
CA LYS A 157 14.14 3.52 8.84
C LYS A 157 14.91 2.29 9.27
N ASN A 158 14.25 1.31 9.87
CA ASN A 158 14.89 0.07 10.35
C ASN A 158 15.35 -0.83 9.21
N TRP A 159 14.78 -0.69 8.02
CA TRP A 159 15.07 -1.57 6.89
C TRP A 159 15.81 -0.88 5.75
N THR A 160 16.36 0.31 5.98
CA THR A 160 17.23 0.96 4.98
C THR A 160 18.48 0.13 4.71
N PRO A 161 19.03 0.14 3.48
CA PRO A 161 20.28 -0.57 3.14
C PRO A 161 21.42 -0.26 4.10
N LYS A 162 21.54 1.00 4.51
CA LYS A 162 22.57 1.44 5.45
C LYS A 162 22.48 0.77 6.81
N VAL A 163 21.27 0.54 7.32
CA VAL A 163 21.06 -0.07 8.65
C VAL A 163 21.24 -1.58 8.59
N VAL A 164 20.76 -2.21 7.53
CA VAL A 164 20.79 -3.69 7.39
C VAL A 164 22.20 -4.22 7.08
N LYS A 165 23.04 -3.42 6.38
CA LYS A 165 24.40 -3.81 5.97
C LYS A 165 25.48 -3.47 7.00
N LEU A 166 25.10 -2.95 8.19
CA LEU A 166 26.04 -2.75 9.31
C LEU A 166 26.37 -4.07 9.99
#